data_4aa93840c0cd6f4e7a589e52e22a2b66
#
_entry.id   4aa93840c0cd6f4e7a589e52e22a2b66
#
_cell.length_a   1.000
_cell.length_b   1.000
_cell.length_c   1.000
_cell.angle_alpha   90.00
_cell.angle_beta   90.00
_cell.angle_gamma   90.00
#
_symmetry.space_group_name_H-M   'P 1'
#
loop_
_entity.id
_entity.type
_entity.pdbx_description
1 polymer ?
#
loop_
_entity_poly.entity_id
_entity_poly.type
_entity_poly.pdbx_seq_one_letter_code
_entity_poly.pdbx_strand_id
1 'polypeptide(L)'
;MRYDNMTPGIFLARPNRFIAHVEIEGQTEIVHVKNTGRCRELLVPGCTVWCQRSTNPSRKTKFDLIAVQKGDRLINMDSQAPNQAAGEWLASGGLGEITELRAEVKHGDSRYDFSFLKDGKRCFLEVKGCTLEDDGVCAFPDELSNTMVSPSPTR
;
A
#
# COMPACT_ATOMS: atom_id res chain seq x y z
N MET A 1 -9.72 -7.98 -5.72
CA MET A 1 -9.09 -6.74 -6.23
C MET A 1 -8.23 -7.04 -7.45
N ARG A 2 -8.28 -6.19 -8.48
CA ARG A 2 -7.53 -6.35 -9.74
C ARG A 2 -7.15 -4.97 -10.28
N TYR A 3 -5.95 -4.86 -10.86
CA TYR A 3 -5.53 -3.67 -11.62
C TYR A 3 -5.58 -3.97 -13.11
N ASP A 4 -6.19 -3.07 -13.87
CA ASP A 4 -6.24 -3.14 -15.33
C ASP A 4 -5.33 -2.08 -15.95
N ASN A 5 -5.02 -2.20 -17.25
CA ASN A 5 -4.19 -1.23 -17.99
C ASN A 5 -2.81 -0.98 -17.35
N MET A 6 -2.18 -2.04 -16.87
CA MET A 6 -0.85 -1.98 -16.28
C MET A 6 0.24 -1.92 -17.35
N THR A 7 1.20 -1.04 -17.15
CA THR A 7 2.35 -0.84 -18.03
C THR A 7 3.64 -0.85 -17.19
N PRO A 8 4.67 -1.58 -17.59
CA PRO A 8 5.98 -1.51 -16.94
C PRO A 8 6.70 -0.20 -17.29
N GLY A 9 7.57 0.25 -16.39
CA GLY A 9 8.43 1.39 -16.59
C GLY A 9 9.69 1.30 -15.74
N ILE A 10 10.64 2.18 -16.00
CA ILE A 10 11.87 2.30 -15.23
C ILE A 10 11.78 3.53 -14.34
N PHE A 11 11.90 3.33 -13.05
CA PHE A 11 11.89 4.42 -12.07
C PHE A 11 13.16 5.27 -12.23
N LEU A 12 13.00 6.59 -12.35
CA LEU A 12 14.10 7.52 -12.51
C LEU A 12 14.34 8.34 -11.24
N ALA A 13 13.29 8.97 -10.71
CA ALA A 13 13.41 9.84 -9.55
C ALA A 13 12.04 10.04 -8.86
N ARG A 14 12.08 10.44 -7.59
CA ARG A 14 10.92 10.84 -6.81
C ARG A 14 11.11 12.26 -6.26
N PRO A 15 10.72 13.31 -6.99
CA PRO A 15 10.93 14.70 -6.58
C PRO A 15 10.22 15.07 -5.28
N ASN A 16 9.06 14.46 -5.04
CA ASN A 16 8.30 14.63 -3.80
C ASN A 16 7.45 13.38 -3.50
N ARG A 17 6.68 13.42 -2.39
CA ARG A 17 5.89 12.27 -1.95
C ARG A 17 4.72 11.87 -2.87
N PHE A 18 4.32 12.73 -3.79
CA PHE A 18 3.12 12.55 -4.60
C PHE A 18 3.38 12.17 -6.04
N ILE A 19 4.60 12.43 -6.55
CA ILE A 19 4.97 12.16 -7.95
C ILE A 19 6.30 11.43 -8.04
N ALA A 20 6.41 10.65 -9.11
CA ALA A 20 7.65 10.03 -9.57
C ALA A 20 7.87 10.33 -11.05
N HIS A 21 9.12 10.34 -11.47
CA HIS A 21 9.52 10.33 -12.88
C HIS A 21 9.80 8.88 -13.26
N VAL A 22 9.13 8.39 -14.28
CA VAL A 22 9.25 7.01 -14.76
C VAL A 22 9.40 7.03 -16.27
N GLU A 23 10.36 6.30 -16.80
CA GLU A 23 10.45 6.05 -18.23
C GLU A 23 9.45 4.98 -18.61
N ILE A 24 8.49 5.32 -19.46
CA ILE A 24 7.48 4.42 -20.00
C ILE A 24 7.54 4.52 -21.52
N GLU A 25 7.73 3.39 -22.21
CA GLU A 25 7.82 3.33 -23.68
C GLU A 25 8.87 4.33 -24.26
N GLY A 26 10.00 4.50 -23.55
CA GLY A 26 11.09 5.40 -23.96
C GLY A 26 10.84 6.89 -23.72
N GLN A 27 9.77 7.24 -23.01
CA GLN A 27 9.44 8.62 -22.66
C GLN A 27 9.37 8.80 -21.14
N THR A 28 9.90 9.92 -20.64
CA THR A 28 9.78 10.27 -19.23
C THR A 28 8.37 10.79 -18.94
N GLU A 29 7.61 10.05 -18.14
CA GLU A 29 6.27 10.43 -17.69
C GLU A 29 6.30 10.85 -16.21
N ILE A 30 5.44 11.82 -15.86
CA ILE A 30 5.16 12.19 -14.48
C ILE A 30 4.03 11.30 -13.98
N VAL A 31 4.35 10.46 -12.99
CA VAL A 31 3.47 9.43 -12.47
C VAL A 31 3.03 9.80 -11.05
N HIS A 32 1.76 9.65 -10.73
CA HIS A 32 1.25 9.87 -9.38
C HIS A 32 1.62 8.70 -8.46
N VAL A 33 2.07 9.01 -7.25
CA VAL A 33 2.39 8.03 -6.21
C VAL A 33 1.37 8.14 -5.09
N LYS A 34 0.53 7.13 -4.92
CA LYS A 34 -0.52 7.10 -3.89
C LYS A 34 0.02 6.86 -2.49
N ASN A 35 1.23 6.31 -2.36
CA ASN A 35 1.88 6.06 -1.08
C ASN A 35 2.66 7.29 -0.62
N THR A 36 2.34 7.83 0.55
CA THR A 36 3.01 9.01 1.13
C THR A 36 4.29 8.66 1.88
N GLY A 37 4.55 7.39 2.16
CA GLY A 37 5.82 6.88 2.72
C GLY A 37 7.00 7.19 1.79
N ARG A 38 8.19 7.25 2.35
CA ARG A 38 9.41 7.54 1.56
C ARG A 38 9.78 6.41 0.63
N CYS A 39 9.66 5.15 1.08
CA CYS A 39 9.93 3.91 0.33
C CYS A 39 11.24 3.98 -0.46
N ARG A 40 12.31 4.52 0.15
CA ARG A 40 13.61 4.70 -0.52
C ARG A 40 14.31 3.37 -0.81
N GLU A 41 14.04 2.39 0.03
CA GLU A 41 14.52 1.02 -0.10
C GLU A 41 13.90 0.26 -1.29
N LEU A 42 12.76 0.73 -1.77
CA LEU A 42 12.04 0.16 -2.92
C LEU A 42 12.25 0.97 -4.20
N LEU A 43 12.08 2.29 -4.11
CA LEU A 43 12.17 3.20 -5.25
C LEU A 43 13.62 3.63 -5.50
N VAL A 44 14.43 2.69 -5.94
CA VAL A 44 15.83 2.91 -6.34
C VAL A 44 15.89 3.24 -7.83
N PRO A 45 16.58 4.32 -8.27
CA PRO A 45 16.73 4.63 -9.68
C PRO A 45 17.19 3.43 -10.51
N GLY A 46 16.50 3.17 -11.61
CA GLY A 46 16.72 2.01 -12.48
C GLY A 46 15.88 0.78 -12.15
N CYS A 47 15.15 0.75 -11.03
CA CYS A 47 14.27 -0.38 -10.73
C CYS A 47 13.03 -0.40 -11.65
N THR A 48 12.52 -1.58 -11.92
CA THR A 48 11.27 -1.77 -12.66
C THR A 48 10.08 -1.43 -11.76
N VAL A 49 9.18 -0.61 -12.27
CA VAL A 49 7.91 -0.28 -11.63
C VAL A 49 6.74 -0.62 -12.55
N TRP A 50 5.58 -0.84 -11.95
CA TRP A 50 4.35 -1.09 -12.67
C TRP A 50 3.39 0.07 -12.45
N CYS A 51 2.96 0.68 -13.54
CA CYS A 51 2.11 1.86 -13.54
C CYS A 51 0.75 1.54 -14.16
N GLN A 52 -0.31 1.99 -13.52
CA GLN A 52 -1.66 1.89 -14.05
C GLN A 52 -1.99 3.13 -14.86
N ARG A 53 -2.39 2.95 -16.12
CA ARG A 53 -2.89 4.07 -16.94
C ARG A 53 -4.28 4.48 -16.46
N SER A 54 -4.44 5.77 -16.17
CA SER A 54 -5.75 6.35 -15.81
C SER A 54 -6.71 6.32 -16.99
N THR A 55 -7.95 6.00 -16.71
CA THR A 55 -9.07 6.13 -17.69
C THR A 55 -9.68 7.53 -17.70
N ASN A 56 -9.33 8.39 -16.74
CA ASN A 56 -9.82 9.77 -16.69
C ASN A 56 -8.90 10.71 -17.49
N PRO A 57 -9.35 11.23 -18.66
CA PRO A 57 -8.55 12.08 -19.52
C PRO A 57 -8.27 13.47 -18.92
N SER A 58 -9.04 13.90 -17.93
CA SER A 58 -8.88 15.21 -17.28
C SER A 58 -7.78 15.23 -16.21
N ARG A 59 -7.18 14.10 -15.90
CA ARG A 59 -6.09 14.04 -14.89
C ARG A 59 -4.80 14.65 -15.42
N LYS A 60 -4.12 15.41 -14.56
CA LYS A 60 -2.77 15.96 -14.84
C LYS A 60 -1.73 14.86 -15.01
N THR A 61 -1.85 13.76 -14.27
CA THR A 61 -0.98 12.59 -14.37
C THR A 61 -1.73 11.45 -15.06
N LYS A 62 -1.13 10.93 -16.12
CA LYS A 62 -1.73 9.84 -16.91
C LYS A 62 -1.63 8.48 -16.22
N PHE A 63 -0.71 8.34 -15.26
CA PHE A 63 -0.37 7.07 -14.62
C PHE A 63 -0.36 7.19 -13.10
N ASP A 64 -0.69 6.09 -12.43
CA ASP A 64 -0.47 5.84 -11.01
C ASP A 64 0.61 4.76 -10.86
N LEU A 65 1.61 4.97 -10.00
CA LEU A 65 2.58 3.95 -9.63
C LEU A 65 1.92 2.98 -8.64
N ILE A 66 1.83 1.71 -9.04
CA ILE A 66 1.11 0.68 -8.28
C ILE A 66 2.07 -0.27 -7.58
N ALA A 67 3.11 -0.72 -8.27
CA ALA A 67 4.01 -1.71 -7.71
C ALA A 67 5.46 -1.48 -8.15
N VAL A 68 6.39 -2.02 -7.39
CA VAL A 68 7.82 -2.01 -7.66
C VAL A 68 8.39 -3.42 -7.60
N GLN A 69 9.30 -3.74 -8.51
CA GLN A 69 10.03 -4.99 -8.52
C GLN A 69 11.26 -4.89 -7.61
N LYS A 70 11.33 -5.71 -6.56
CA LYS A 70 12.47 -5.85 -5.67
C LYS A 70 13.01 -7.28 -5.78
N GLY A 71 14.07 -7.46 -6.55
CA GLY A 71 14.57 -8.80 -6.89
C GLY A 71 13.49 -9.62 -7.62
N ASP A 72 13.15 -10.76 -7.08
CA ASP A 72 12.09 -11.66 -7.57
C ASP A 72 10.69 -11.34 -7.02
N ARG A 73 10.57 -10.34 -6.14
CA ARG A 73 9.31 -9.95 -5.48
C ARG A 73 8.70 -8.71 -6.11
N LEU A 74 7.38 -8.73 -6.22
CA LEU A 74 6.57 -7.58 -6.63
C LEU A 74 5.89 -6.98 -5.40
N ILE A 75 6.29 -5.75 -5.04
CA ILE A 75 5.77 -5.05 -3.86
C ILE A 75 4.69 -4.06 -4.31
N ASN A 76 3.47 -4.23 -3.80
CA ASN A 76 2.39 -3.27 -4.06
C ASN A 76 2.61 -2.01 -3.22
N MET A 77 2.56 -0.86 -3.87
CA MET A 77 2.76 0.46 -3.26
C MET A 77 1.48 1.31 -3.17
N ASP A 78 0.36 0.82 -3.68
CA ASP A 78 -0.92 1.53 -3.57
C ASP A 78 -1.43 1.48 -2.14
N SER A 79 -1.38 2.61 -1.43
CA SER A 79 -1.82 2.70 -0.03
C SER A 79 -3.32 2.45 0.19
N GLN A 80 -4.12 2.44 -0.87
CA GLN A 80 -5.54 2.11 -0.81
C GLN A 80 -5.81 0.61 -0.99
N ALA A 81 -4.85 -0.13 -1.53
CA ALA A 81 -4.99 -1.56 -1.80
C ALA A 81 -5.29 -2.40 -0.55
N PRO A 82 -4.64 -2.17 0.61
CA PRO A 82 -4.90 -2.97 1.81
C PRO A 82 -6.35 -2.89 2.26
N ASN A 83 -6.95 -1.69 2.28
CA ASN A 83 -8.34 -1.50 2.69
C ASN A 83 -9.31 -2.15 1.70
N GLN A 84 -9.06 -2.02 0.40
CA GLN A 84 -9.89 -2.66 -0.60
C GLN A 84 -9.81 -4.20 -0.50
N ALA A 85 -8.61 -4.76 -0.38
CA ALA A 85 -8.41 -6.20 -0.22
C ALA A 85 -9.05 -6.74 1.06
N ALA A 86 -8.89 -6.01 2.18
CA ALA A 86 -9.53 -6.36 3.45
C ALA A 86 -11.06 -6.35 3.35
N GLY A 87 -11.63 -5.33 2.69
CA GLY A 87 -13.08 -5.23 2.48
C GLY A 87 -13.62 -6.39 1.65
N GLU A 88 -12.96 -6.76 0.55
CA GLU A 88 -13.33 -7.91 -0.29
C GLU A 88 -13.21 -9.24 0.50
N TRP A 89 -12.15 -9.39 1.29
CA TRP A 89 -11.95 -10.57 2.13
C TRP A 89 -13.02 -10.70 3.21
N LEU A 90 -13.38 -9.60 3.90
CA LEU A 90 -14.47 -9.58 4.89
C LEU A 90 -15.80 -9.94 4.23
N ALA A 91 -16.13 -9.33 3.09
CA ALA A 91 -17.38 -9.58 2.36
C ALA A 91 -17.48 -11.02 1.82
N SER A 92 -16.34 -11.66 1.54
CA SER A 92 -16.28 -13.07 1.08
C SER A 92 -16.32 -14.09 2.22
N GLY A 93 -16.46 -13.66 3.47
CA GLY A 93 -16.53 -14.55 4.63
C GLY A 93 -15.18 -14.91 5.23
N GLY A 94 -14.13 -14.10 5.01
CA GLY A 94 -12.78 -14.37 5.53
C GLY A 94 -12.68 -14.47 7.06
N LEU A 95 -13.59 -13.82 7.79
CA LEU A 95 -13.76 -13.98 9.25
C LEU A 95 -14.89 -14.94 9.65
N GLY A 96 -15.47 -15.68 8.71
CA GLY A 96 -16.69 -16.45 8.91
C GLY A 96 -17.93 -15.56 8.81
N GLU A 97 -19.02 -15.97 9.48
CA GLU A 97 -20.27 -15.22 9.44
C GLU A 97 -20.14 -13.88 10.18
N ILE A 98 -20.31 -12.80 9.44
CA ILE A 98 -20.39 -11.43 9.97
C ILE A 98 -21.60 -10.73 9.36
N THR A 99 -22.16 -9.76 10.08
CA THR A 99 -23.28 -8.93 9.60
C THR A 99 -22.97 -7.44 9.79
N GLU A 100 -23.78 -6.59 9.18
CA GLU A 100 -23.62 -5.14 9.24
C GLU A 100 -22.21 -4.64 8.94
N LEU A 101 -21.54 -5.21 7.93
CA LEU A 101 -20.23 -4.73 7.47
C LEU A 101 -20.35 -3.29 6.95
N ARG A 102 -19.57 -2.39 7.53
CA ARG A 102 -19.49 -0.97 7.13
C ARG A 102 -18.04 -0.55 7.04
N ALA A 103 -17.69 0.20 6.01
CA ALA A 103 -16.39 0.83 5.85
C ALA A 103 -16.38 2.25 6.45
N GLU A 104 -15.19 2.71 6.84
CA GLU A 104 -14.89 4.08 7.29
C GLU A 104 -15.81 4.58 8.42
N VAL A 105 -15.85 3.85 9.52
CA VAL A 105 -16.76 4.10 10.64
C VAL A 105 -16.12 4.97 11.71
N LYS A 106 -16.80 6.06 12.07
CA LYS A 106 -16.46 6.85 13.26
C LYS A 106 -17.11 6.24 14.51
N HIS A 107 -16.30 6.04 15.55
CA HIS A 107 -16.77 5.62 16.87
C HIS A 107 -16.04 6.40 17.97
N GLY A 108 -16.76 7.22 18.73
CA GLY A 108 -16.17 8.20 19.63
C GLY A 108 -15.29 9.17 18.87
N ASP A 109 -14.05 9.37 19.31
CA ASP A 109 -13.04 10.23 18.67
C ASP A 109 -12.18 9.50 17.64
N SER A 110 -12.38 8.19 17.48
CA SER A 110 -11.61 7.35 16.57
C SER A 110 -12.36 7.06 15.27
N ARG A 111 -11.61 6.86 14.18
CA ARG A 111 -12.11 6.38 12.90
C ARG A 111 -11.46 5.03 12.61
N TYR A 112 -12.28 4.06 12.24
CA TYR A 112 -11.85 2.70 11.92
C TYR A 112 -12.12 2.40 10.45
N ASP A 113 -11.28 1.58 9.83
CA ASP A 113 -11.44 1.20 8.44
C ASP A 113 -12.71 0.38 8.21
N PHE A 114 -13.03 -0.53 9.14
CA PHE A 114 -14.26 -1.32 9.09
C PHE A 114 -14.90 -1.50 10.46
N SER A 115 -16.22 -1.70 10.45
CA SER A 115 -16.94 -2.26 11.58
C SER A 115 -17.94 -3.33 11.11
N PHE A 116 -18.23 -4.30 11.95
CA PHE A 116 -19.18 -5.39 11.69
C PHE A 116 -19.71 -5.98 12.99
N LEU A 117 -20.77 -6.78 12.90
CA LEU A 117 -21.20 -7.64 14.00
C LEU A 117 -20.66 -9.05 13.79
N LYS A 118 -20.08 -9.63 14.84
CA LYS A 118 -19.68 -11.03 14.92
C LYS A 118 -20.10 -11.59 16.27
N ASP A 119 -20.80 -12.71 16.26
CA ASP A 119 -21.35 -13.35 17.48
C ASP A 119 -22.13 -12.36 18.37
N GLY A 120 -22.95 -11.49 17.75
CA GLY A 120 -23.74 -10.47 18.41
C GLY A 120 -22.95 -9.29 18.99
N LYS A 121 -21.65 -9.23 18.79
CA LYS A 121 -20.78 -8.15 19.29
C LYS A 121 -20.34 -7.23 18.16
N ARG A 122 -20.31 -5.90 18.43
CA ARG A 122 -19.75 -4.92 17.53
C ARG A 122 -18.23 -5.02 17.57
N CYS A 123 -17.64 -5.25 16.39
CA CYS A 123 -16.20 -5.31 16.19
C CYS A 123 -15.74 -4.12 15.33
N PHE A 124 -14.51 -3.68 15.55
CA PHE A 124 -13.83 -2.66 14.77
C PHE A 124 -12.51 -3.21 14.25
N LEU A 125 -12.16 -2.85 13.04
CA LEU A 125 -10.93 -3.30 12.37
C LEU A 125 -10.19 -2.12 11.79
N GLU A 126 -8.89 -2.08 12.04
CA GLU A 126 -7.94 -1.16 11.45
C GLU A 126 -7.01 -1.92 10.52
N VAL A 127 -6.88 -1.47 9.28
CA VAL A 127 -6.03 -2.08 8.26
C VAL A 127 -4.72 -1.33 8.16
N LYS A 128 -3.61 -2.04 8.20
CA LYS A 128 -2.28 -1.46 8.02
C LYS A 128 -1.62 -2.08 6.79
N GLY A 129 -1.30 -1.25 5.81
CA GLY A 129 -0.42 -1.65 4.70
C GLY A 129 1.02 -1.74 5.20
N CYS A 130 1.74 -2.76 4.77
CA CYS A 130 3.16 -2.90 5.04
C CYS A 130 3.91 -3.04 3.72
N THR A 131 4.85 -2.13 3.45
CA THR A 131 5.72 -2.17 2.27
C THR A 131 7.18 -2.46 2.63
N LEU A 132 7.53 -2.34 3.91
CA LEU A 132 8.86 -2.73 4.38
C LEU A 132 8.95 -4.26 4.39
N GLU A 133 9.76 -4.77 3.50
CA GLU A 133 10.04 -6.19 3.36
C GLU A 133 11.54 -6.40 3.34
N ASP A 134 12.04 -7.33 4.17
CA ASP A 134 13.42 -7.75 4.20
C ASP A 134 13.47 -9.27 4.33
N ASP A 135 14.12 -9.92 3.37
CA ASP A 135 14.29 -11.37 3.27
C ASP A 135 12.99 -12.19 3.48
N GLY A 136 11.86 -11.72 2.91
CA GLY A 136 10.57 -12.38 3.01
C GLY A 136 9.77 -12.04 4.26
N VAL A 137 10.29 -11.20 5.13
CA VAL A 137 9.63 -10.76 6.36
C VAL A 137 9.11 -9.33 6.17
N CYS A 138 7.81 -9.13 6.38
CA CYS A 138 7.23 -7.80 6.46
C CYS A 138 7.30 -7.29 7.90
N ALA A 139 7.77 -6.06 8.09
CA ALA A 139 7.85 -5.43 9.40
C ALA A 139 6.91 -4.21 9.48
N PHE A 140 6.20 -4.10 10.59
CA PHE A 140 5.37 -2.95 10.93
C PHE A 140 5.65 -2.53 12.37
N PRO A 141 5.80 -1.23 12.68
CA PRO A 141 5.72 -0.09 11.74
C PRO A 141 6.91 -0.04 10.76
N ASP A 142 6.69 0.57 9.60
CA ASP A 142 7.67 0.73 8.52
C ASP A 142 8.89 1.59 8.94
N GLU A 143 8.75 2.36 9.99
CA GLU A 143 9.87 3.07 10.58
C GLU A 143 10.58 2.14 11.58
N LEU A 144 11.78 1.72 11.24
CA LEU A 144 12.74 1.24 12.23
C LEU A 144 12.99 2.42 13.19
N SER A 145 12.17 2.51 14.25
CA SER A 145 12.55 3.32 15.40
C SER A 145 13.88 2.75 15.86
N ASN A 146 14.92 3.58 15.88
CA ASN A 146 16.26 3.28 16.39
C ASN A 146 16.23 3.02 17.91
N THR A 147 15.31 2.20 18.38
CA THR A 147 15.29 1.69 19.74
C THR A 147 15.75 0.23 19.67
N MET A 148 17.02 0.05 19.42
CA MET A 148 17.69 -1.17 19.80
C MET A 148 17.56 -1.29 21.31
N VAL A 149 16.59 -2.03 21.77
CA VAL A 149 16.59 -2.55 23.14
C VAL A 149 17.74 -3.54 23.22
N SER A 150 18.86 -3.09 23.74
CA SER A 150 19.95 -3.97 24.11
C SER A 150 19.41 -4.99 25.11
N PRO A 151 19.64 -6.30 24.92
CA PRO A 151 19.28 -7.29 25.92
C PRO A 151 20.07 -7.00 27.19
N SER A 152 19.37 -6.81 28.32
CA SER A 152 19.99 -6.72 29.64
C SER A 152 20.78 -8.01 29.90
N PRO A 153 22.04 -7.92 30.38
CA PRO A 153 22.75 -9.13 30.78
C PRO A 153 22.07 -9.70 32.03
N THR A 154 21.57 -10.91 31.89
CA THR A 154 21.16 -11.76 33.03
C THR A 154 22.33 -11.97 33.95
N ARG A 155 22.19 -11.60 35.21
CA ARG A 155 23.02 -12.07 36.32
C ARG A 155 22.54 -13.42 36.79
#